data_da2d82e27482f7e8759de514da70942b
#
_entry.id   da2d82e27482f7e8759de514da70942b
#
_cell.length_a   1.000
_cell.length_b   1.000
_cell.length_c   1.000
_cell.angle_alpha   90.00
_cell.angle_beta   90.00
_cell.angle_gamma   90.00
#
_symmetry.space_group_name_H-M   'P 1'
#
loop_
_entity.id
_entity.type
_entity.pdbx_description
1 polymer ?
#
loop_
_entity_poly.entity_id
_entity_poly.type
_entity_poly.pdbx_seq_one_letter_code
_entity_poly.pdbx_strand_id
1 'polypeptide(L)'
;DYRLCPENAFPAPIEDAKALWEHVQACSDDYGIDPARVALAGDSAGGLISSTLALILRDESGRQPRALCLAYPWVTTNNENQPSLSSCANTFPLTADTMHFFNSQVFPNDLNKDHPWANPLHAESLAGLPPTIIGTAGFDPIRDQGNAFASRLAESGNEVTHFCFESLTHSYLMFGRISNEAERACETLAVALSESLNASD
;
A
#
# COMPACT_ATOMS: atom_id res chain seq x y z
N ASP A 1 14.31 7.33 -5.48
CA ASP A 1 13.35 6.59 -6.33
C ASP A 1 13.75 5.11 -6.36
N TYR A 2 12.78 4.20 -6.25
CA TYR A 2 13.04 2.77 -6.44
C TYR A 2 13.17 2.43 -7.93
N ARG A 3 13.83 1.32 -8.23
CA ARG A 3 14.00 0.81 -9.61
C ARG A 3 12.64 0.47 -10.23
N LEU A 4 12.41 0.93 -11.46
CA LEU A 4 11.12 0.78 -12.15
C LEU A 4 11.12 -0.44 -13.08
N CYS A 5 9.94 -1.02 -13.27
CA CYS A 5 9.65 -2.04 -14.28
C CYS A 5 9.36 -1.38 -15.65
N PRO A 6 9.60 -2.06 -16.76
CA PRO A 6 10.08 -3.46 -16.87
C PRO A 6 11.59 -3.65 -16.77
N GLU A 7 12.40 -2.56 -16.77
CA GLU A 7 13.87 -2.64 -16.76
C GLU A 7 14.38 -3.41 -15.53
N ASN A 8 13.69 -3.27 -14.41
CA ASN A 8 13.99 -3.95 -13.16
C ASN A 8 12.71 -4.60 -12.61
N ALA A 9 12.44 -5.81 -13.08
CA ALA A 9 11.24 -6.55 -12.69
C ALA A 9 11.22 -6.86 -11.18
N PHE A 10 10.02 -7.24 -10.69
CA PHE A 10 9.85 -7.73 -9.32
C PHE A 10 10.91 -8.81 -8.97
N PRO A 11 11.55 -8.77 -7.78
CA PRO A 11 11.21 -7.96 -6.61
C PRO A 11 12.04 -6.67 -6.41
N ALA A 12 12.75 -6.17 -7.45
CA ALA A 12 13.67 -5.04 -7.34
C ALA A 12 13.12 -3.80 -6.58
N PRO A 13 11.88 -3.34 -6.81
CA PRO A 13 11.32 -2.21 -6.06
C PRO A 13 11.21 -2.48 -4.54
N ILE A 14 10.96 -3.72 -4.14
CA ILE A 14 10.84 -4.11 -2.73
C ILE A 14 12.21 -4.16 -2.07
N GLU A 15 13.22 -4.69 -2.78
CA GLU A 15 14.62 -4.69 -2.31
C GLU A 15 15.13 -3.25 -2.08
N ASP A 16 14.80 -2.34 -2.98
CA ASP A 16 15.19 -0.93 -2.85
C ASP A 16 14.48 -0.26 -1.66
N ALA A 17 13.20 -0.56 -1.44
CA ALA A 17 12.47 -0.05 -0.29
C ALA A 17 13.04 -0.58 1.03
N LYS A 18 13.44 -1.86 1.07
CA LYS A 18 14.11 -2.44 2.24
C LYS A 18 15.46 -1.77 2.50
N ALA A 19 16.28 -1.60 1.48
CA ALA A 19 17.57 -0.93 1.60
C ALA A 19 17.43 0.53 2.08
N LEU A 20 16.40 1.25 1.58
CA LEU A 20 16.10 2.59 2.05
C LEU A 20 15.66 2.61 3.51
N TRP A 21 14.80 1.67 3.93
CA TRP A 21 14.39 1.54 5.33
C TRP A 21 15.59 1.32 6.25
N GLU A 22 16.44 0.36 5.92
CA GLU A 22 17.66 0.06 6.68
C GLU A 22 18.58 1.28 6.78
N HIS A 23 18.76 2.00 5.66
CA HIS A 23 19.54 3.23 5.64
C HIS A 23 18.96 4.31 6.54
N VAL A 24 17.66 4.59 6.47
CA VAL A 24 17.00 5.60 7.32
C VAL A 24 17.12 5.23 8.79
N GLN A 25 16.98 3.96 9.15
CA GLN A 25 17.13 3.49 10.51
C GLN A 25 18.58 3.64 11.02
N ALA A 26 19.57 3.34 10.17
CA ALA A 26 20.98 3.41 10.53
C ALA A 26 21.51 4.84 10.62
N CYS A 27 20.99 5.75 9.79
CA CYS A 27 21.45 7.14 9.66
C CYS A 27 20.43 8.15 10.22
N SER A 28 19.53 7.73 11.11
CA SER A 28 18.46 8.57 11.63
C SER A 28 18.97 9.88 12.28
N ASP A 29 20.08 9.83 12.98
CA ASP A 29 20.71 11.00 13.61
C ASP A 29 21.17 12.04 12.57
N ASP A 30 21.71 11.59 11.44
CA ASP A 30 22.17 12.46 10.36
C ASP A 30 21.02 13.25 9.72
N TYR A 31 19.81 12.69 9.76
CA TYR A 31 18.58 13.30 9.25
C TYR A 31 17.75 14.02 10.30
N GLY A 32 18.15 13.96 11.58
CA GLY A 32 17.35 14.49 12.69
C GLY A 32 16.00 13.78 12.84
N ILE A 33 15.92 12.49 12.52
CA ILE A 33 14.71 11.66 12.54
C ILE A 33 14.75 10.80 13.81
N ASP A 34 13.62 10.71 14.50
CA ASP A 34 13.40 9.68 15.50
C ASP A 34 13.10 8.33 14.80
N PRO A 35 13.99 7.34 14.87
CA PRO A 35 13.80 6.06 14.17
C PRO A 35 12.63 5.24 14.71
N ALA A 36 12.10 5.56 15.89
CA ALA A 36 10.89 4.94 16.43
C ALA A 36 9.59 5.56 15.87
N ARG A 37 9.70 6.71 15.21
CA ARG A 37 8.56 7.48 14.67
C ARG A 37 8.59 7.60 13.15
N VAL A 38 9.01 6.54 12.48
CA VAL A 38 9.01 6.44 11.01
C VAL A 38 7.85 5.56 10.58
N ALA A 39 7.04 6.05 9.65
CA ALA A 39 5.96 5.31 9.02
C ALA A 39 6.31 4.94 7.57
N LEU A 40 5.63 3.94 7.03
CA LEU A 40 5.61 3.66 5.60
C LEU A 40 4.30 4.19 5.01
N ALA A 41 4.41 4.96 3.95
CA ALA A 41 3.26 5.41 3.19
C ALA A 41 3.40 5.01 1.72
N GLY A 42 2.30 4.58 1.11
CA GLY A 42 2.32 4.19 -0.28
C GLY A 42 0.94 4.26 -0.92
N ASP A 43 0.93 4.71 -2.16
CA ASP A 43 -0.26 4.74 -3.00
C ASP A 43 -0.15 3.71 -4.13
N SER A 44 -1.25 3.07 -4.51
CA SER A 44 -1.29 2.12 -5.63
C SER A 44 -0.20 1.03 -5.51
N ALA A 45 0.76 0.97 -6.44
CA ALA A 45 1.94 0.10 -6.38
C ALA A 45 2.78 0.31 -5.11
N GLY A 46 2.84 1.54 -4.59
CA GLY A 46 3.48 1.86 -3.31
C GLY A 46 2.78 1.17 -2.14
N GLY A 47 1.50 0.88 -2.26
CA GLY A 47 0.75 0.06 -1.30
C GLY A 47 1.28 -1.37 -1.23
N LEU A 48 1.56 -1.99 -2.38
CA LEU A 48 2.22 -3.31 -2.45
C LEU A 48 3.58 -3.27 -1.77
N ILE A 49 4.42 -2.31 -2.16
CA ILE A 49 5.78 -2.17 -1.63
C ILE A 49 5.77 -1.99 -0.12
N SER A 50 4.94 -1.08 0.40
CA SER A 50 4.87 -0.78 1.83
C SER A 50 4.33 -1.94 2.66
N SER A 51 3.27 -2.60 2.19
CA SER A 51 2.67 -3.76 2.86
C SER A 51 3.63 -4.94 2.90
N THR A 52 4.30 -5.20 1.79
CA THR A 52 5.28 -6.29 1.68
C THR A 52 6.51 -6.01 2.55
N LEU A 53 7.01 -4.78 2.54
CA LEU A 53 8.15 -4.41 3.40
C LEU A 53 7.80 -4.61 4.89
N ALA A 54 6.60 -4.21 5.32
CA ALA A 54 6.18 -4.43 6.70
C ALA A 54 6.12 -5.92 7.07
N LEU A 55 5.65 -6.79 6.16
CA LEU A 55 5.68 -8.24 6.35
C LEU A 55 7.11 -8.77 6.49
N ILE A 56 8.02 -8.36 5.61
CA ILE A 56 9.43 -8.76 5.65
C ILE A 56 10.07 -8.34 6.98
N LEU A 57 9.88 -7.10 7.40
CA LEU A 57 10.44 -6.57 8.64
C LEU A 57 9.91 -7.31 9.86
N ARG A 58 8.63 -7.68 9.88
CA ARG A 58 8.04 -8.52 10.93
C ARG A 58 8.68 -9.91 10.96
N ASP A 59 8.77 -10.57 9.82
CA ASP A 59 9.25 -11.94 9.72
C ASP A 59 10.74 -12.06 10.03
N GLU A 60 11.51 -11.01 9.75
CA GLU A 60 12.91 -10.90 10.12
C GLU A 60 13.12 -10.41 11.57
N SER A 61 12.05 -10.18 12.33
CA SER A 61 12.09 -9.58 13.68
C SER A 61 12.82 -8.23 13.70
N GLY A 62 12.75 -7.50 12.58
CA GLY A 62 13.29 -6.17 12.42
C GLY A 62 12.43 -5.10 13.12
N ARG A 63 12.96 -3.86 13.18
CA ARG A 63 12.14 -2.74 13.65
C ARG A 63 10.97 -2.51 12.72
N GLN A 64 9.77 -2.51 13.27
CA GLN A 64 8.55 -2.20 12.52
C GLN A 64 8.39 -0.69 12.30
N PRO A 65 7.75 -0.27 11.20
CA PRO A 65 7.30 1.11 11.07
C PRO A 65 6.26 1.43 12.15
N ARG A 66 6.19 2.70 12.56
CA ARG A 66 5.20 3.17 13.53
C ARG A 66 3.76 3.01 13.04
N ALA A 67 3.56 3.17 11.73
CA ALA A 67 2.28 2.97 11.06
C ALA A 67 2.47 2.66 9.58
N LEU A 68 1.44 2.09 8.95
CA LEU A 68 1.27 2.05 7.50
C LEU A 68 0.16 3.03 7.09
N CYS A 69 0.37 3.79 6.01
CA CYS A 69 -0.67 4.60 5.40
C CYS A 69 -0.78 4.27 3.91
N LEU A 70 -1.86 3.62 3.53
CA LEU A 70 -2.04 3.02 2.21
C LEU A 70 -3.22 3.68 1.48
N ALA A 71 -2.95 4.36 0.38
CA ALA A 71 -3.99 4.96 -0.45
C ALA A 71 -4.25 4.09 -1.69
N TYR A 72 -5.51 3.73 -1.91
CA TYR A 72 -5.94 2.85 -3.03
C TYR A 72 -4.91 1.75 -3.33
N PRO A 73 -4.52 0.93 -2.33
CA PRO A 73 -3.36 0.08 -2.46
C PRO A 73 -3.59 -1.09 -3.42
N TRP A 74 -2.58 -1.39 -4.23
CA TRP A 74 -2.47 -2.68 -4.89
C TRP A 74 -1.85 -3.67 -3.90
N VAL A 75 -2.51 -4.79 -3.61
CA VAL A 75 -2.08 -5.75 -2.57
C VAL A 75 -2.15 -7.20 -3.00
N THR A 76 -2.50 -7.47 -4.26
CA THR A 76 -2.48 -8.82 -4.82
C THR A 76 -2.48 -8.81 -6.35
N THR A 77 -1.80 -9.79 -6.92
CA THR A 77 -1.88 -10.12 -8.35
C THR A 77 -3.05 -11.06 -8.67
N ASN A 78 -3.65 -11.69 -7.64
CA ASN A 78 -4.81 -12.55 -7.80
C ASN A 78 -6.10 -11.71 -7.89
N ASN A 79 -6.79 -11.85 -9.00
CA ASN A 79 -8.02 -11.12 -9.31
C ASN A 79 -9.30 -11.90 -8.97
N GLU A 80 -9.20 -13.07 -8.33
CA GLU A 80 -10.36 -13.83 -7.89
C GLU A 80 -11.14 -13.06 -6.82
N ASN A 81 -12.47 -13.10 -6.91
CA ASN A 81 -13.37 -12.41 -5.97
C ASN A 81 -13.15 -10.89 -5.88
N GLN A 82 -12.83 -10.25 -7.01
CA GLN A 82 -12.64 -8.80 -7.14
C GLN A 82 -13.72 -8.19 -8.06
N PRO A 83 -14.98 -8.08 -7.62
CA PRO A 83 -16.07 -7.52 -8.45
C PRO A 83 -15.78 -6.12 -8.97
N SER A 84 -15.01 -5.30 -8.24
CA SER A 84 -14.63 -3.95 -8.67
C SER A 84 -13.80 -3.96 -9.94
N LEU A 85 -13.02 -5.01 -10.21
CA LEU A 85 -12.26 -5.13 -11.45
C LEU A 85 -13.16 -5.13 -12.69
N SER A 86 -14.37 -5.66 -12.57
CA SER A 86 -15.38 -5.65 -13.65
C SER A 86 -16.28 -4.41 -13.58
N SER A 87 -16.81 -4.07 -12.40
CA SER A 87 -17.77 -2.96 -12.26
C SER A 87 -17.12 -1.58 -12.48
N CYS A 88 -15.83 -1.46 -12.22
CA CYS A 88 -15.02 -0.25 -12.43
C CYS A 88 -14.01 -0.41 -13.59
N ALA A 89 -14.21 -1.38 -14.50
CA ALA A 89 -13.23 -1.72 -15.55
C ALA A 89 -12.83 -0.56 -16.45
N ASN A 90 -13.70 0.41 -16.64
CA ASN A 90 -13.49 1.55 -17.54
C ASN A 90 -13.42 2.90 -16.80
N THR A 91 -13.10 2.89 -15.50
CA THR A 91 -12.95 4.13 -14.74
C THR A 91 -11.64 4.84 -15.08
N PHE A 92 -11.66 6.18 -15.02
CA PHE A 92 -10.46 7.00 -15.14
C PHE A 92 -9.93 7.33 -13.74
N PRO A 93 -8.59 7.37 -13.51
CA PRO A 93 -7.51 7.18 -14.48
C PRO A 93 -7.04 5.71 -14.63
N LEU A 94 -7.53 4.79 -13.82
CA LEU A 94 -7.15 3.38 -13.86
C LEU A 94 -8.27 2.55 -14.47
N THR A 95 -7.93 1.77 -15.49
CA THR A 95 -8.83 0.78 -16.11
C THR A 95 -8.35 -0.65 -15.81
N ALA A 96 -9.22 -1.64 -15.98
CA ALA A 96 -8.82 -3.05 -15.89
C ALA A 96 -7.71 -3.39 -16.89
N ASP A 97 -7.78 -2.87 -18.11
CA ASP A 97 -6.73 -3.08 -19.12
C ASP A 97 -5.40 -2.47 -18.70
N THR A 98 -5.42 -1.28 -18.07
CA THR A 98 -4.21 -0.65 -17.53
C THR A 98 -3.61 -1.51 -16.41
N MET A 99 -4.44 -2.11 -15.55
CA MET A 99 -3.97 -3.05 -14.52
C MET A 99 -3.32 -4.30 -15.14
N HIS A 100 -3.91 -4.87 -16.20
CA HIS A 100 -3.30 -5.99 -16.92
C HIS A 100 -1.95 -5.60 -17.55
N PHE A 101 -1.88 -4.40 -18.13
CA PHE A 101 -0.62 -3.87 -18.66
C PHE A 101 0.44 -3.75 -17.56
N PHE A 102 0.14 -3.11 -16.42
CA PHE A 102 1.10 -2.99 -15.32
C PHE A 102 1.54 -4.35 -14.77
N ASN A 103 0.61 -5.28 -14.58
CA ASN A 103 0.95 -6.64 -14.18
C ASN A 103 1.98 -7.29 -15.14
N SER A 104 1.79 -7.13 -16.44
CA SER A 104 2.72 -7.68 -17.45
C SER A 104 4.11 -7.04 -17.41
N GLN A 105 4.20 -5.77 -16.99
CA GLN A 105 5.50 -5.09 -16.86
C GLN A 105 6.22 -5.48 -15.57
N VAL A 106 5.48 -5.66 -14.48
CA VAL A 106 6.04 -6.03 -13.17
C VAL A 106 6.41 -7.50 -13.11
N PHE A 107 5.59 -8.36 -13.73
CA PHE A 107 5.75 -9.83 -13.74
C PHE A 107 5.83 -10.36 -15.18
N PRO A 108 6.93 -10.11 -15.91
CA PRO A 108 7.06 -10.54 -17.30
C PRO A 108 6.90 -12.07 -17.40
N ASN A 109 6.06 -12.51 -18.34
CA ASN A 109 5.70 -13.91 -18.53
C ASN A 109 5.12 -14.59 -17.26
N ASP A 110 4.40 -13.84 -16.43
CA ASP A 110 3.86 -14.27 -15.14
C ASP A 110 4.92 -14.78 -14.14
N LEU A 111 6.18 -14.47 -14.39
CA LEU A 111 7.27 -14.87 -13.49
C LEU A 111 7.11 -14.20 -12.13
N ASN A 112 7.15 -15.00 -11.07
CA ASN A 112 7.03 -14.54 -9.67
C ASN A 112 5.69 -13.89 -9.28
N LYS A 113 4.66 -13.89 -10.12
CA LYS A 113 3.37 -13.32 -9.74
C LYS A 113 2.73 -13.98 -8.51
N ASP A 114 3.01 -15.26 -8.29
CA ASP A 114 2.51 -16.02 -7.14
C ASP A 114 3.45 -15.94 -5.93
N HIS A 115 4.53 -15.16 -6.01
CA HIS A 115 5.45 -14.97 -4.89
C HIS A 115 4.71 -14.31 -3.70
N PRO A 116 4.94 -14.73 -2.44
CA PRO A 116 4.29 -14.12 -1.27
C PRO A 116 4.43 -12.60 -1.20
N TRP A 117 5.57 -12.06 -1.62
CA TRP A 117 5.80 -10.61 -1.67
C TRP A 117 4.98 -9.87 -2.73
N ALA A 118 4.46 -10.57 -3.74
CA ALA A 118 3.56 -10.01 -4.73
C ALA A 118 2.09 -10.03 -4.27
N ASN A 119 1.81 -10.69 -3.16
CA ASN A 119 0.45 -10.96 -2.70
C ASN A 119 0.29 -10.77 -1.18
N PRO A 120 0.61 -9.60 -0.61
CA PRO A 120 0.45 -9.35 0.82
C PRO A 120 -0.98 -9.62 1.32
N LEU A 121 -2.01 -9.40 0.49
CA LEU A 121 -3.38 -9.78 0.83
C LEU A 121 -3.51 -11.28 1.17
N HIS A 122 -2.70 -12.15 0.58
CA HIS A 122 -2.77 -13.61 0.76
C HIS A 122 -1.63 -14.16 1.63
N ALA A 123 -0.90 -13.31 2.35
CA ALA A 123 0.10 -13.77 3.31
C ALA A 123 -0.50 -14.77 4.30
N GLU A 124 0.28 -15.77 4.73
CA GLU A 124 -0.16 -16.81 5.66
C GLU A 124 -0.69 -16.22 6.97
N SER A 125 -0.02 -15.19 7.48
CA SER A 125 -0.45 -14.42 8.63
C SER A 125 -0.26 -12.93 8.39
N LEU A 126 -1.22 -12.13 8.83
CA LEU A 126 -1.12 -10.67 8.90
C LEU A 126 -0.97 -10.17 10.34
N ALA A 127 -0.95 -11.05 11.33
CA ALA A 127 -0.80 -10.68 12.72
C ALA A 127 0.55 -9.98 12.99
N GLY A 128 0.55 -9.01 13.90
CA GLY A 128 1.76 -8.30 14.34
C GLY A 128 2.26 -7.24 13.34
N LEU A 129 1.45 -6.84 12.38
CA LEU A 129 1.72 -5.66 11.57
C LEU A 129 1.37 -4.37 12.33
N PRO A 130 2.01 -3.23 12.01
CA PRO A 130 1.77 -1.97 12.69
C PRO A 130 0.35 -1.44 12.46
N PRO A 131 -0.11 -0.45 13.25
CA PRO A 131 -1.32 0.29 12.98
C PRO A 131 -1.40 0.70 11.52
N THR A 132 -2.51 0.38 10.85
CA THR A 132 -2.62 0.53 9.40
C THR A 132 -3.82 1.40 9.04
N ILE A 133 -3.56 2.49 8.31
CA ILE A 133 -4.55 3.38 7.74
C ILE A 133 -4.70 3.01 6.26
N ILE A 134 -5.93 2.74 5.82
CA ILE A 134 -6.23 2.40 4.43
C ILE A 134 -7.32 3.33 3.89
N GLY A 135 -7.05 3.98 2.77
CA GLY A 135 -8.04 4.75 2.02
C GLY A 135 -8.32 4.09 0.67
N THR A 136 -9.52 3.55 0.47
CA THR A 136 -9.95 3.02 -0.83
C THR A 136 -10.85 4.03 -1.56
N ALA A 137 -11.01 3.87 -2.88
CA ALA A 137 -11.86 4.73 -3.70
C ALA A 137 -13.05 3.94 -4.26
N GLY A 138 -14.24 4.55 -4.29
CA GLY A 138 -15.47 3.89 -4.73
C GLY A 138 -15.43 3.47 -6.19
N PHE A 139 -14.85 4.31 -7.05
CA PHE A 139 -14.72 4.06 -8.49
C PHE A 139 -13.31 3.60 -8.86
N ASP A 140 -12.87 2.46 -8.30
CA ASP A 140 -11.53 1.93 -8.49
C ASP A 140 -11.57 0.42 -8.81
N PRO A 141 -10.94 -0.03 -9.92
CA PRO A 141 -10.85 -1.45 -10.24
C PRO A 141 -10.23 -2.31 -9.14
N ILE A 142 -9.32 -1.75 -8.35
CA ILE A 142 -8.63 -2.46 -7.26
C ILE A 142 -9.20 -2.16 -5.87
N ARG A 143 -10.39 -1.51 -5.79
CA ARG A 143 -11.07 -1.21 -4.52
C ARG A 143 -11.23 -2.43 -3.63
N ASP A 144 -11.73 -3.53 -4.19
CA ASP A 144 -12.14 -4.69 -3.41
C ASP A 144 -10.95 -5.40 -2.76
N GLN A 145 -9.77 -5.40 -3.40
CA GLN A 145 -8.57 -5.93 -2.76
C GLN A 145 -8.09 -5.07 -1.58
N GLY A 146 -8.20 -3.75 -1.68
CA GLY A 146 -7.91 -2.83 -0.57
C GLY A 146 -8.88 -3.04 0.61
N ASN A 147 -10.17 -3.18 0.33
CA ASN A 147 -11.21 -3.49 1.34
C ASN A 147 -10.96 -4.86 2.01
N ALA A 148 -10.63 -5.88 1.21
CA ALA A 148 -10.33 -7.21 1.72
C ALA A 148 -9.06 -7.21 2.58
N PHE A 149 -8.05 -6.43 2.22
CA PHE A 149 -6.82 -6.32 3.01
C PHE A 149 -7.09 -5.66 4.36
N ALA A 150 -7.89 -4.57 4.39
CA ALA A 150 -8.31 -3.93 5.64
C ALA A 150 -9.04 -4.92 6.56
N SER A 151 -9.98 -5.70 6.02
CA SER A 151 -10.74 -6.70 6.77
C SER A 151 -9.83 -7.79 7.33
N ARG A 152 -8.93 -8.36 6.51
CA ARG A 152 -8.00 -9.39 6.96
C ARG A 152 -7.00 -8.90 8.02
N LEU A 153 -6.53 -7.66 7.91
CA LEU A 153 -5.69 -7.05 8.93
C LEU A 153 -6.42 -6.97 10.28
N ALA A 154 -7.65 -6.48 10.29
CA ALA A 154 -8.47 -6.38 11.50
C ALA A 154 -8.79 -7.76 12.09
N GLU A 155 -9.18 -8.74 11.26
CA GLU A 155 -9.42 -10.12 11.67
C GLU A 155 -8.16 -10.79 12.26
N SER A 156 -6.97 -10.35 11.83
CA SER A 156 -5.68 -10.81 12.36
C SER A 156 -5.27 -10.09 13.66
N GLY A 157 -6.11 -9.21 14.21
CA GLY A 157 -5.92 -8.54 15.48
C GLY A 157 -5.06 -7.27 15.40
N ASN A 158 -4.82 -6.72 14.19
CA ASN A 158 -4.12 -5.46 14.06
C ASN A 158 -5.07 -4.26 14.23
N GLU A 159 -4.54 -3.11 14.62
CA GLU A 159 -5.26 -1.85 14.60
C GLU A 159 -5.40 -1.35 13.16
N VAL A 160 -6.66 -1.14 12.71
CA VAL A 160 -6.95 -0.72 11.33
C VAL A 160 -7.93 0.44 11.32
N THR A 161 -7.57 1.51 10.62
CA THR A 161 -8.47 2.60 10.27
C THR A 161 -8.71 2.56 8.77
N HIS A 162 -9.95 2.26 8.35
CA HIS A 162 -10.30 2.13 6.94
C HIS A 162 -11.33 3.18 6.52
N PHE A 163 -11.02 3.90 5.46
CA PHE A 163 -11.90 4.86 4.79
C PHE A 163 -12.21 4.39 3.37
N CYS A 164 -13.49 4.33 3.00
CA CYS A 164 -13.90 4.18 1.60
C CYS A 164 -14.42 5.53 1.10
N PHE A 165 -13.71 6.17 0.19
CA PHE A 165 -14.10 7.43 -0.44
C PHE A 165 -14.99 7.13 -1.65
N GLU A 166 -16.28 6.93 -1.42
CA GLU A 166 -17.27 6.39 -2.37
C GLU A 166 -17.38 7.18 -3.68
N SER A 167 -17.13 8.49 -3.64
CA SER A 167 -17.24 9.38 -4.82
C SER A 167 -15.91 9.56 -5.57
N LEU A 168 -14.82 8.98 -5.08
CA LEU A 168 -13.50 9.16 -5.67
C LEU A 168 -13.08 7.99 -6.55
N THR A 169 -12.12 8.29 -7.43
CA THR A 169 -11.48 7.32 -8.32
C THR A 169 -10.09 6.96 -7.82
N HIS A 170 -9.48 5.94 -8.44
CA HIS A 170 -8.06 5.68 -8.25
C HIS A 170 -7.22 6.94 -8.40
N SER A 171 -6.08 7.02 -7.72
CA SER A 171 -5.17 8.18 -7.74
C SER A 171 -5.75 9.50 -7.21
N TYR A 172 -6.77 9.47 -6.35
CA TYR A 172 -7.41 10.68 -5.82
C TYR A 172 -6.42 11.64 -5.11
N LEU A 173 -5.31 11.16 -4.58
CA LEU A 173 -4.28 12.02 -3.97
C LEU A 173 -3.75 13.07 -4.95
N MET A 174 -3.80 12.80 -6.26
CA MET A 174 -3.35 13.75 -7.29
C MET A 174 -4.38 14.84 -7.60
N PHE A 175 -5.62 14.68 -7.14
CA PHE A 175 -6.73 15.55 -7.52
C PHE A 175 -7.14 16.58 -6.45
N GLY A 176 -6.42 16.70 -5.34
CA GLY A 176 -6.74 17.59 -4.23
C GLY A 176 -6.88 19.07 -4.64
N ARG A 177 -6.14 19.52 -5.69
CA ARG A 177 -6.24 20.91 -6.18
C ARG A 177 -7.47 21.19 -7.06
N ILE A 178 -8.17 20.17 -7.52
CA ILE A 178 -9.30 20.30 -8.45
C ILE A 178 -10.59 19.67 -7.94
N SER A 179 -10.53 18.95 -6.82
CA SER A 179 -11.67 18.29 -6.18
C SER A 179 -11.59 18.46 -4.66
N ASN A 180 -12.59 19.13 -4.08
CA ASN A 180 -12.71 19.29 -2.64
C ASN A 180 -12.86 17.94 -1.91
N GLU A 181 -13.48 16.94 -2.56
CA GLU A 181 -13.60 15.59 -1.99
C GLU A 181 -12.23 14.91 -1.91
N ALA A 182 -11.41 15.05 -2.98
CA ALA A 182 -10.06 14.51 -2.99
C ALA A 182 -9.16 15.23 -1.96
N GLU A 183 -9.29 16.53 -1.81
CA GLU A 183 -8.59 17.31 -0.78
C GLU A 183 -8.95 16.81 0.62
N ARG A 184 -10.24 16.65 0.93
CA ARG A 184 -10.70 16.08 2.21
C ARG A 184 -10.18 14.67 2.45
N ALA A 185 -10.13 13.84 1.42
CA ALA A 185 -9.56 12.49 1.54
C ALA A 185 -8.07 12.52 1.89
N CYS A 186 -7.28 13.41 1.25
CA CYS A 186 -5.88 13.63 1.59
C CYS A 186 -5.71 14.08 3.04
N GLU A 187 -6.50 15.07 3.48
CA GLU A 187 -6.48 15.58 4.86
C GLU A 187 -6.84 14.48 5.87
N THR A 188 -7.86 13.68 5.56
CA THR A 188 -8.30 12.57 6.43
C THR A 188 -7.19 11.56 6.64
N LEU A 189 -6.50 11.14 5.57
CA LEU A 189 -5.36 10.22 5.69
C LEU A 189 -4.18 10.85 6.42
N ALA A 190 -3.88 12.13 6.15
CA ALA A 190 -2.79 12.83 6.80
C ALA A 190 -3.02 13.01 8.32
N VAL A 191 -4.25 13.32 8.72
CA VAL A 191 -4.63 13.41 10.15
C VAL A 191 -4.48 12.06 10.83
N ALA A 192 -5.05 10.99 10.27
CA ALA A 192 -4.95 9.64 10.83
C ALA A 192 -3.49 9.18 10.96
N LEU A 193 -2.66 9.46 9.95
CA LEU A 193 -1.23 9.15 10.00
C LEU A 193 -0.51 9.96 11.09
N SER A 194 -0.81 11.25 11.21
CA SER A 194 -0.24 12.12 12.24
C SER A 194 -0.61 11.64 13.65
N GLU A 195 -1.85 11.22 13.86
CA GLU A 195 -2.31 10.65 15.14
C GLU A 195 -1.54 9.38 15.49
N SER A 196 -1.38 8.45 14.52
CA SER A 196 -0.61 7.22 14.72
C SER A 196 0.87 7.48 15.02
N LEU A 197 1.49 8.47 14.37
CA LEU A 197 2.88 8.84 14.61
C LEU A 197 3.09 9.48 15.99
N ASN A 198 2.06 10.12 16.56
CA ASN A 198 2.13 10.82 17.84
C ASN A 198 1.51 10.04 19.02
N ALA A 199 0.91 8.87 18.76
CA ALA A 199 0.37 8.03 19.81
C ALA A 199 1.47 7.63 20.80
N SER A 200 1.16 7.69 22.10
CA SER A 200 2.05 7.16 23.15
C SER A 200 1.99 5.64 23.14
N ASP A 201 3.08 4.97 23.44
CA ASP A 201 3.16 3.52 23.59
C ASP A 201 2.36 3.04 24.78
#